data_508e789dae47ad84398f33528e8cdeee
#
_entry.id   508e789dae47ad84398f33528e8cdeee
#
_cell.length_a   1.000
_cell.length_b   1.000
_cell.length_c   1.000
_cell.angle_alpha   90.00
_cell.angle_beta   90.00
_cell.angle_gamma   90.00
#
_symmetry.space_group_name_H-M   'P 1'
#
loop_
_entity.id
_entity.type
_entity.pdbx_description
1 polymer ?
#
loop_
_entity_poly.entity_id
_entity_poly.type
_entity_poly.pdbx_seq_one_letter_code
_entity_poly.pdbx_strand_id
1 'polypeptide(L)'
;MCGITGFLGGTYSKEERKIIVTKMASKLQKRGPDNLCIWTDDSIKISLAHTRLSIIDKSDYGLQPMFSDNEKLAITFNGEIYNHKILKKELENSGYQIQWKGHSDTEILINCIEAWGINKSLEKCVGMFAFALWDITNKTLTLARDRFGEKPLYYGWIGKGESSSLVFSSELKALKEHPEFTQNIDKNALSSFLKTMTVTGSNSIFEDIKKVPPGTFITFKFDKKEQIIKKYWFLEDIINARENNDKEFHNPEIIKNNLEK
;
A
#
# COMPACT_ATOMS: atom_id res chain seq x y z
N MET A 1 7.83 -12.29 -3.23
CA MET A 1 7.17 -10.98 -2.91
C MET A 1 5.71 -11.07 -3.32
N CYS A 2 4.80 -10.64 -2.47
CA CYS A 2 3.38 -10.64 -2.81
C CYS A 2 3.02 -9.65 -3.94
N GLY A 3 1.84 -9.80 -4.51
CA GLY A 3 1.25 -8.84 -5.43
C GLY A 3 -0.08 -8.33 -4.90
N ILE A 4 -0.30 -7.02 -4.98
CA ILE A 4 -1.56 -6.39 -4.61
C ILE A 4 -2.14 -5.66 -5.81
N THR A 5 -3.44 -5.71 -5.96
CA THR A 5 -4.17 -4.96 -7.01
C THR A 5 -5.62 -4.79 -6.62
N GLY A 6 -6.27 -3.83 -7.25
CA GLY A 6 -7.68 -3.59 -7.04
C GLY A 6 -8.17 -2.33 -7.75
N PHE A 7 -9.45 -2.05 -7.57
CA PHE A 7 -10.05 -0.82 -8.10
C PHE A 7 -11.29 -0.40 -7.31
N LEU A 8 -11.59 0.89 -7.36
CA LEU A 8 -12.74 1.54 -6.73
C LEU A 8 -13.53 2.31 -7.79
N GLY A 9 -14.84 2.12 -7.85
CA GLY A 9 -15.72 2.80 -8.81
C GLY A 9 -16.10 1.95 -10.03
N GLY A 10 -16.48 2.61 -11.14
CA GLY A 10 -17.00 1.97 -12.34
C GLY A 10 -18.46 1.54 -12.24
N THR A 11 -19.03 1.14 -13.38
CA THR A 11 -20.45 0.74 -13.52
C THR A 11 -20.63 -0.77 -13.66
N TYR A 12 -19.73 -1.54 -13.08
CA TYR A 12 -19.70 -3.00 -13.18
C TYR A 12 -20.58 -3.65 -12.12
N SER A 13 -21.26 -4.74 -12.48
CA SER A 13 -21.91 -5.66 -11.55
C SER A 13 -20.88 -6.37 -10.66
N LYS A 14 -21.33 -7.05 -9.62
CA LYS A 14 -20.47 -7.81 -8.70
C LYS A 14 -19.67 -8.90 -9.41
N GLU A 15 -20.32 -9.62 -10.28
CA GLU A 15 -19.74 -10.69 -11.07
C GLU A 15 -18.67 -10.15 -12.03
N GLU A 16 -18.96 -9.07 -12.74
CA GLU A 16 -17.99 -8.40 -13.62
C GLU A 16 -16.78 -7.90 -12.82
N ARG A 17 -16.99 -7.31 -11.65
CA ARG A 17 -15.91 -6.83 -10.77
C ARG A 17 -15.01 -7.96 -10.30
N LYS A 18 -15.60 -9.11 -9.92
CA LYS A 18 -14.82 -10.31 -9.59
C LYS A 18 -13.99 -10.79 -10.77
N ILE A 19 -14.57 -10.82 -11.98
CA ILE A 19 -13.85 -11.22 -13.19
C ILE A 19 -12.69 -10.26 -13.47
N ILE A 20 -12.94 -8.95 -13.43
CA ILE A 20 -11.92 -7.91 -13.70
C ILE A 20 -10.77 -8.02 -12.69
N VAL A 21 -11.07 -8.01 -11.39
CA VAL A 21 -10.03 -8.03 -10.35
C VAL A 21 -9.25 -9.35 -10.36
N THR A 22 -9.89 -10.47 -10.72
CA THR A 22 -9.23 -11.76 -10.88
C THR A 22 -8.26 -11.75 -12.06
N LYS A 23 -8.66 -11.17 -13.20
CA LYS A 23 -7.76 -10.99 -14.36
C LYS A 23 -6.55 -10.12 -14.00
N MET A 24 -6.78 -9.00 -13.30
CA MET A 24 -5.71 -8.13 -12.81
C MET A 24 -4.74 -8.91 -11.90
N ALA A 25 -5.26 -9.65 -10.92
CA ALA A 25 -4.47 -10.42 -9.98
C ALA A 25 -3.69 -11.57 -10.64
N SER A 26 -4.27 -12.22 -11.65
CA SER A 26 -3.60 -13.31 -12.39
C SER A 26 -2.27 -12.89 -13.03
N LYS A 27 -2.15 -11.61 -13.42
CA LYS A 27 -0.89 -11.06 -13.94
C LYS A 27 0.19 -10.90 -12.87
N LEU A 28 -0.18 -10.97 -11.59
CA LEU A 28 0.75 -10.88 -10.46
C LEU A 28 1.15 -12.26 -9.89
N GLN A 29 0.69 -13.36 -10.47
CA GLN A 29 0.95 -14.72 -9.97
C GLN A 29 2.44 -15.04 -9.81
N LYS A 30 3.30 -14.50 -10.67
CA LYS A 30 4.77 -14.67 -10.53
C LYS A 30 5.35 -14.00 -9.28
N ARG A 31 4.64 -13.04 -8.69
CA ARG A 31 5.02 -12.42 -7.42
C ARG A 31 4.61 -13.26 -6.21
N GLY A 32 3.42 -13.85 -6.28
CA GLY A 32 2.86 -14.66 -5.22
C GLY A 32 2.16 -15.89 -5.79
N PRO A 33 2.88 -17.00 -5.94
CA PRO A 33 2.35 -18.21 -6.58
C PRO A 33 1.48 -19.08 -5.66
N ASP A 34 1.54 -18.87 -4.33
CA ASP A 34 0.97 -19.78 -3.36
C ASP A 34 -0.56 -19.69 -3.28
N ASN A 35 -1.10 -18.47 -3.25
CA ASN A 35 -2.55 -18.24 -3.20
C ASN A 35 -2.94 -17.00 -3.99
N LEU A 36 -4.15 -16.99 -4.53
CA LEU A 36 -4.82 -15.81 -5.09
C LEU A 36 -6.17 -15.67 -4.40
N CYS A 37 -6.35 -14.58 -3.66
CA CYS A 37 -7.61 -14.27 -3.00
C CYS A 37 -8.13 -12.91 -3.45
N ILE A 38 -9.45 -12.81 -3.52
CA ILE A 38 -10.18 -11.59 -3.91
C ILE A 38 -11.28 -11.29 -2.91
N TRP A 39 -11.58 -10.03 -2.75
CA TRP A 39 -12.73 -9.54 -2.01
C TRP A 39 -13.38 -8.38 -2.75
N THR A 40 -14.70 -8.35 -2.80
CA THR A 40 -15.48 -7.29 -3.44
C THR A 40 -16.65 -6.87 -2.55
N ASP A 41 -16.82 -5.56 -2.39
CA ASP A 41 -18.00 -4.98 -1.77
C ASP A 41 -18.80 -4.22 -2.82
N ASP A 42 -20.05 -4.69 -3.03
CA ASP A 42 -20.94 -4.13 -4.05
C ASP A 42 -21.54 -2.79 -3.66
N SER A 43 -21.83 -2.61 -2.38
CA SER A 43 -22.46 -1.39 -1.88
C SER A 43 -21.61 -0.15 -2.15
N ILE A 44 -20.29 -0.34 -2.25
CA ILE A 44 -19.31 0.74 -2.36
C ILE A 44 -18.43 0.61 -3.60
N LYS A 45 -18.65 -0.43 -4.40
CA LYS A 45 -17.93 -0.67 -5.65
C LYS A 45 -16.40 -0.76 -5.49
N ILE A 46 -15.91 -1.35 -4.39
CA ILE A 46 -14.47 -1.67 -4.17
C ILE A 46 -14.17 -3.13 -4.53
N SER A 47 -13.00 -3.37 -5.08
CA SER A 47 -12.46 -4.71 -5.32
C SER A 47 -10.99 -4.74 -4.94
N LEU A 48 -10.63 -5.68 -4.08
CA LEU A 48 -9.26 -5.91 -3.61
C LEU A 48 -8.82 -7.33 -3.99
N ALA A 49 -7.56 -7.48 -4.39
CA ALA A 49 -6.98 -8.78 -4.66
C ALA A 49 -5.52 -8.86 -4.20
N HIS A 50 -5.14 -10.05 -3.79
CA HIS A 50 -3.82 -10.37 -3.30
C HIS A 50 -3.30 -11.68 -3.92
N THR A 51 -2.06 -11.67 -4.38
CA THR A 51 -1.32 -12.88 -4.71
C THR A 51 -0.22 -13.09 -3.68
N ARG A 52 -0.25 -14.25 -3.01
CA ARG A 52 0.55 -14.52 -1.82
C ARG A 52 1.83 -15.27 -2.14
N LEU A 53 2.93 -14.82 -1.54
CA LEU A 53 4.12 -15.60 -1.27
C LEU A 53 4.22 -15.76 0.25
N SER A 54 4.01 -16.97 0.76
CA SER A 54 3.93 -17.28 2.19
C SER A 54 5.33 -17.37 2.81
N ILE A 55 5.69 -16.41 3.67
CA ILE A 55 7.02 -16.33 4.29
C ILE A 55 6.91 -16.48 5.82
N ILE A 56 6.28 -15.50 6.50
CA ILE A 56 6.22 -15.43 7.98
C ILE A 56 5.15 -16.38 8.51
N ASP A 57 3.93 -16.24 8.03
CA ASP A 57 2.81 -17.10 8.41
C ASP A 57 2.41 -17.95 7.21
N LYS A 58 2.43 -19.28 7.35
CA LYS A 58 2.07 -20.22 6.29
C LYS A 58 0.63 -20.74 6.42
N SER A 59 -0.05 -20.35 7.49
CA SER A 59 -1.45 -20.73 7.73
C SER A 59 -2.43 -19.92 6.89
N ASP A 60 -3.69 -20.31 6.90
CA ASP A 60 -4.76 -19.56 6.25
C ASP A 60 -5.06 -18.23 6.93
N TYR A 61 -4.61 -18.02 8.18
CA TYR A 61 -4.71 -16.73 8.87
C TYR A 61 -3.85 -15.62 8.25
N GLY A 62 -2.87 -15.98 7.41
CA GLY A 62 -2.10 -15.01 6.62
C GLY A 62 -2.71 -14.69 5.26
N LEU A 63 -3.91 -15.18 4.92
CA LEU A 63 -4.60 -14.86 3.67
C LEU A 63 -5.05 -13.39 3.65
N GLN A 64 -5.06 -12.79 2.47
CA GLN A 64 -5.46 -11.41 2.24
C GLN A 64 -6.37 -11.31 1.01
N PRO A 65 -7.33 -10.36 0.95
CA PRO A 65 -7.50 -9.22 1.86
C PRO A 65 -7.79 -9.65 3.30
N MET A 66 -7.07 -9.04 4.26
CA MET A 66 -7.20 -9.32 5.69
C MET A 66 -8.02 -8.24 6.36
N PHE A 67 -8.83 -8.63 7.35
CA PHE A 67 -9.66 -7.71 8.11
C PHE A 67 -9.05 -7.45 9.48
N SER A 68 -9.27 -6.25 10.01
CA SER A 68 -8.97 -5.95 11.41
C SER A 68 -9.90 -6.73 12.36
N ASP A 69 -9.55 -6.78 13.64
CA ASP A 69 -10.30 -7.54 14.64
C ASP A 69 -11.79 -7.16 14.71
N ASN A 70 -12.09 -5.87 14.60
CA ASN A 70 -13.47 -5.35 14.55
C ASN A 70 -14.07 -5.26 13.13
N GLU A 71 -13.42 -5.82 12.13
CA GLU A 71 -13.85 -5.85 10.72
C GLU A 71 -14.13 -4.47 10.09
N LYS A 72 -13.57 -3.40 10.66
CA LYS A 72 -13.73 -2.04 10.13
C LYS A 72 -12.78 -1.72 9.00
N LEU A 73 -11.66 -2.42 8.93
CA LEU A 73 -10.61 -2.22 7.94
C LEU A 73 -10.37 -3.51 7.16
N ALA A 74 -10.09 -3.37 5.86
CA ALA A 74 -9.62 -4.46 5.00
C ALA A 74 -8.32 -4.05 4.32
N ILE A 75 -7.27 -4.89 4.39
CA ILE A 75 -5.94 -4.59 3.84
C ILE A 75 -5.48 -5.63 2.84
N THR A 76 -4.81 -5.15 1.76
CA THR A 76 -3.91 -5.95 0.93
C THR A 76 -2.51 -5.38 1.05
N PHE A 77 -1.57 -6.21 1.44
CA PHE A 77 -0.22 -5.82 1.84
C PHE A 77 0.85 -6.62 1.09
N ASN A 78 1.85 -5.93 0.59
CA ASN A 78 3.05 -6.51 0.00
C ASN A 78 4.27 -5.94 0.70
N GLY A 79 4.87 -6.69 1.61
CA GLY A 79 6.02 -6.19 2.36
C GLY A 79 6.38 -7.05 3.54
N GLU A 80 7.14 -6.44 4.44
CA GLU A 80 7.52 -6.99 5.73
C GLU A 80 7.75 -5.85 6.74
N ILE A 81 7.09 -5.93 7.90
CA ILE A 81 7.27 -5.01 9.03
C ILE A 81 8.26 -5.66 10.00
N TYR A 82 9.50 -5.22 10.00
CA TYR A 82 10.57 -5.84 10.75
C TYR A 82 10.36 -5.77 12.26
N ASN A 83 9.83 -4.66 12.74
CA ASN A 83 9.57 -4.44 14.16
C ASN A 83 8.15 -4.85 14.62
N HIS A 84 7.46 -5.70 13.87
CA HIS A 84 6.07 -6.11 14.17
C HIS A 84 5.89 -6.64 15.60
N LYS A 85 6.85 -7.39 16.14
CA LYS A 85 6.80 -7.92 17.52
C LYS A 85 6.84 -6.81 18.57
N ILE A 86 7.57 -5.72 18.31
CA ILE A 86 7.61 -4.55 19.19
C ILE A 86 6.27 -3.83 19.14
N LEU A 87 5.73 -3.60 17.94
CA LEU A 87 4.42 -2.95 17.75
C LEU A 87 3.30 -3.75 18.43
N LYS A 88 3.34 -5.08 18.34
CA LYS A 88 2.40 -5.97 19.03
C LYS A 88 2.41 -5.73 20.54
N LYS A 89 3.59 -5.74 21.17
CA LYS A 89 3.75 -5.50 22.60
C LYS A 89 3.28 -4.11 23.02
N GLU A 90 3.58 -3.08 22.21
CA GLU A 90 3.12 -1.71 22.48
C GLU A 90 1.58 -1.63 22.45
N LEU A 91 0.96 -2.32 21.51
CA LEU A 91 -0.48 -2.35 21.35
C LEU A 91 -1.15 -3.03 22.54
N GLU A 92 -0.65 -4.19 22.96
CA GLU A 92 -1.09 -4.94 24.14
C GLU A 92 -0.92 -4.11 25.42
N ASN A 93 0.23 -3.46 25.60
CA ASN A 93 0.52 -2.59 26.78
C ASN A 93 -0.36 -1.33 26.80
N SER A 94 -0.88 -0.90 25.66
CA SER A 94 -1.80 0.25 25.57
C SER A 94 -3.25 -0.11 25.91
N GLY A 95 -3.52 -1.34 26.36
CA GLY A 95 -4.84 -1.79 26.80
C GLY A 95 -5.76 -2.29 25.70
N TYR A 96 -5.27 -2.40 24.46
CA TYR A 96 -6.06 -2.99 23.38
C TYR A 96 -6.09 -4.52 23.52
N GLN A 97 -7.30 -5.07 23.64
CA GLN A 97 -7.54 -6.51 23.67
C GLN A 97 -7.87 -6.98 22.26
N ILE A 98 -6.91 -7.60 21.59
CA ILE A 98 -7.04 -8.10 20.22
C ILE A 98 -7.01 -9.62 20.23
N GLN A 99 -7.94 -10.25 19.54
CA GLN A 99 -7.95 -11.69 19.31
C GLN A 99 -7.04 -12.04 18.15
N TRP A 100 -5.76 -12.25 18.44
CA TRP A 100 -4.77 -12.66 17.44
C TRP A 100 -5.13 -14.02 16.85
N LYS A 101 -5.28 -14.09 15.52
CA LYS A 101 -5.63 -15.32 14.77
C LYS A 101 -4.39 -16.01 14.23
N GLY A 102 -3.38 -15.23 13.82
CA GLY A 102 -2.15 -15.70 13.21
C GLY A 102 -0.89 -15.07 13.80
N HIS A 103 0.17 -15.11 13.02
CA HIS A 103 1.48 -14.60 13.39
C HIS A 103 2.04 -13.61 12.36
N SER A 104 1.21 -13.15 11.43
CA SER A 104 1.64 -12.27 10.36
C SER A 104 1.86 -10.83 10.86
N ASP A 105 2.86 -10.18 10.30
CA ASP A 105 3.09 -8.75 10.45
C ASP A 105 1.94 -7.90 9.92
N THR A 106 1.24 -8.40 8.91
CA THR A 106 0.03 -7.77 8.34
C THR A 106 -1.09 -7.66 9.37
N GLU A 107 -1.34 -8.71 10.15
CA GLU A 107 -2.35 -8.72 11.22
C GLU A 107 -2.02 -7.66 12.28
N ILE A 108 -0.75 -7.56 12.64
CA ILE A 108 -0.29 -6.56 13.61
C ILE A 108 -0.45 -5.15 13.03
N LEU A 109 -0.04 -4.92 11.78
CA LEU A 109 -0.15 -3.63 11.13
C LEU A 109 -1.60 -3.13 11.05
N ILE A 110 -2.53 -3.96 10.60
CA ILE A 110 -3.92 -3.52 10.43
C ILE A 110 -4.57 -3.17 11.78
N ASN A 111 -4.28 -3.92 12.83
CA ASN A 111 -4.79 -3.63 14.17
C ASN A 111 -4.09 -2.41 14.80
N CYS A 112 -2.81 -2.15 14.51
CA CYS A 112 -2.17 -0.89 14.87
C CYS A 112 -2.85 0.30 14.18
N ILE A 113 -3.20 0.17 12.89
CA ILE A 113 -3.90 1.23 12.16
C ILE A 113 -5.29 1.48 12.75
N GLU A 114 -6.02 0.43 13.12
CA GLU A 114 -7.33 0.58 13.76
C GLU A 114 -7.24 1.27 15.12
N ALA A 115 -6.22 0.94 15.91
CA ALA A 115 -6.05 1.46 17.27
C ALA A 115 -5.48 2.89 17.30
N TRP A 116 -4.45 3.17 16.50
CA TRP A 116 -3.67 4.41 16.59
C TRP A 116 -3.90 5.38 15.43
N GLY A 117 -4.60 4.93 14.39
CA GLY A 117 -4.71 5.62 13.11
C GLY A 117 -3.49 5.41 12.22
N ILE A 118 -3.70 5.65 10.92
CA ILE A 118 -2.70 5.32 9.88
C ILE A 118 -1.39 6.09 10.06
N ASN A 119 -1.44 7.39 10.35
CA ASN A 119 -0.23 8.22 10.43
C ASN A 119 0.71 7.72 11.52
N LYS A 120 0.21 7.58 12.76
CA LYS A 120 1.00 7.13 13.91
C LYS A 120 1.52 5.71 13.72
N SER A 121 0.74 4.82 13.10
CA SER A 121 1.17 3.46 12.82
C SER A 121 2.33 3.44 11.83
N LEU A 122 2.25 4.21 10.73
CA LEU A 122 3.30 4.29 9.73
C LEU A 122 4.59 4.93 10.25
N GLU A 123 4.50 5.96 11.10
CA GLU A 123 5.67 6.56 11.76
C GLU A 123 6.44 5.55 12.61
N LYS A 124 5.71 4.64 13.29
CA LYS A 124 6.30 3.58 14.13
C LYS A 124 6.81 2.37 13.36
N CYS A 125 6.29 2.12 12.15
CA CYS A 125 6.70 0.97 11.35
C CYS A 125 8.13 1.11 10.82
N VAL A 126 8.91 0.04 10.96
CA VAL A 126 10.20 -0.16 10.33
C VAL A 126 10.09 -1.36 9.40
N GLY A 127 10.33 -1.16 8.11
CA GLY A 127 10.18 -2.23 7.13
C GLY A 127 10.04 -1.71 5.71
N MET A 128 9.87 -2.64 4.79
CA MET A 128 9.66 -2.41 3.36
C MET A 128 8.23 -2.83 2.99
N PHE A 129 7.41 -1.93 2.52
CA PHE A 129 6.00 -2.26 2.26
C PHE A 129 5.32 -1.35 1.22
N ALA A 130 4.27 -1.92 0.64
CA ALA A 130 3.20 -1.19 -0.03
C ALA A 130 1.88 -1.87 0.31
N PHE A 131 0.84 -1.09 0.54
CA PHE A 131 -0.47 -1.63 0.82
C PHE A 131 -1.62 -0.76 0.30
N ALA A 132 -2.78 -1.42 0.15
CA ALA A 132 -4.06 -0.76 -0.02
C ALA A 132 -4.95 -1.12 1.17
N LEU A 133 -5.44 -0.10 1.85
CA LEU A 133 -6.31 -0.20 3.02
C LEU A 133 -7.67 0.38 2.68
N TRP A 134 -8.72 -0.40 2.86
CA TRP A 134 -10.09 0.04 2.76
C TRP A 134 -10.68 0.24 4.16
N ASP A 135 -11.16 1.45 4.43
CA ASP A 135 -11.93 1.77 5.63
C ASP A 135 -13.42 1.66 5.28
N ILE A 136 -14.06 0.62 5.84
CA ILE A 136 -15.46 0.28 5.59
C ILE A 136 -16.39 1.35 6.18
N THR A 137 -16.03 1.91 7.32
CA THR A 137 -16.84 2.91 8.02
C THR A 137 -16.79 4.26 7.32
N ASN A 138 -15.59 4.73 7.00
CA ASN A 138 -15.37 6.04 6.38
C ASN A 138 -15.46 6.03 4.85
N LYS A 139 -15.60 4.85 4.23
CA LYS A 139 -15.64 4.64 2.78
C LYS A 139 -14.43 5.28 2.08
N THR A 140 -13.23 5.01 2.60
CA THR A 140 -11.99 5.56 2.06
C THR A 140 -11.03 4.46 1.67
N LEU A 141 -10.35 4.63 0.52
CA LEU A 141 -9.24 3.81 0.09
C LEU A 141 -7.93 4.54 0.36
N THR A 142 -7.05 3.96 1.14
CA THR A 142 -5.72 4.51 1.39
C THR A 142 -4.65 3.62 0.78
N LEU A 143 -3.79 4.22 -0.04
CA LEU A 143 -2.62 3.59 -0.62
C LEU A 143 -1.39 4.13 0.10
N ALA A 144 -0.52 3.25 0.63
CA ALA A 144 0.68 3.65 1.34
C ALA A 144 1.92 2.92 0.83
N ARG A 145 3.07 3.58 0.93
CA ARG A 145 4.36 3.06 0.49
C ARG A 145 5.44 3.36 1.51
N ASP A 146 6.37 2.43 1.68
CA ASP A 146 7.48 2.52 2.62
C ASP A 146 8.37 3.75 2.41
N ARG A 147 9.26 4.01 3.40
CA ARG A 147 10.10 5.21 3.48
C ARG A 147 10.95 5.45 2.24
N PHE A 148 11.49 4.39 1.65
CA PHE A 148 12.40 4.46 0.48
C PHE A 148 11.71 4.05 -0.83
N GLY A 149 10.44 3.60 -0.79
CA GLY A 149 9.71 3.13 -1.95
C GLY A 149 10.23 1.80 -2.49
N GLU A 150 10.71 0.92 -1.60
CA GLU A 150 11.26 -0.39 -1.96
C GLU A 150 10.21 -1.30 -2.58
N LYS A 151 8.96 -1.26 -2.07
CA LYS A 151 7.86 -1.99 -2.68
C LYS A 151 7.13 -1.13 -3.70
N PRO A 152 6.88 -1.65 -4.92
CA PRO A 152 6.19 -0.89 -5.96
C PRO A 152 4.70 -0.78 -5.67
N LEU A 153 4.14 0.41 -5.96
CA LEU A 153 2.70 0.64 -5.95
C LEU A 153 2.36 1.74 -6.95
N TYR A 154 1.55 1.38 -7.95
CA TYR A 154 1.03 2.26 -8.98
C TYR A 154 -0.45 2.51 -8.74
N TYR A 155 -0.93 3.68 -9.13
CA TYR A 155 -2.34 4.06 -9.05
C TYR A 155 -2.71 5.09 -10.11
N GLY A 156 -3.99 5.20 -10.42
CA GLY A 156 -4.49 6.24 -11.31
C GLY A 156 -5.98 6.15 -11.53
N TRP A 157 -6.55 7.23 -12.05
CA TRP A 157 -7.92 7.29 -12.50
C TRP A 157 -7.98 6.95 -13.98
N ILE A 158 -8.80 5.96 -14.34
CA ILE A 158 -9.03 5.52 -15.72
C ILE A 158 -10.52 5.57 -16.04
N GLY A 159 -10.86 5.58 -17.34
CA GLY A 159 -12.24 5.75 -17.78
C GLY A 159 -12.75 7.18 -17.64
N LYS A 160 -13.99 7.43 -18.05
CA LYS A 160 -14.62 8.76 -18.03
C LYS A 160 -16.02 8.69 -17.43
N GLY A 161 -16.49 9.82 -16.85
CA GLY A 161 -17.83 9.92 -16.29
C GLY A 161 -18.08 8.87 -15.22
N GLU A 162 -19.18 8.14 -15.34
CA GLU A 162 -19.62 7.11 -14.39
C GLU A 162 -18.79 5.83 -14.46
N SER A 163 -18.16 5.53 -15.62
CA SER A 163 -17.25 4.37 -15.75
C SER A 163 -15.89 4.60 -15.12
N SER A 164 -15.60 5.82 -14.67
CA SER A 164 -14.33 6.15 -14.05
C SER A 164 -14.02 5.27 -12.84
N SER A 165 -12.82 4.68 -12.83
CA SER A 165 -12.33 3.81 -11.78
C SER A 165 -10.97 4.28 -11.29
N LEU A 166 -10.77 4.31 -9.97
CA LEU A 166 -9.45 4.41 -9.37
C LEU A 166 -8.84 3.02 -9.32
N VAL A 167 -7.79 2.78 -10.08
CA VAL A 167 -7.07 1.50 -10.10
C VAL A 167 -5.77 1.59 -9.33
N PHE A 168 -5.33 0.48 -8.76
CA PHE A 168 -3.99 0.37 -8.16
C PHE A 168 -3.41 -1.03 -8.34
N SER A 169 -2.07 -1.12 -8.38
CA SER A 169 -1.39 -2.41 -8.46
C SER A 169 0.11 -2.31 -8.14
N SER A 170 0.69 -3.44 -7.73
CA SER A 170 2.15 -3.61 -7.61
C SER A 170 2.87 -3.52 -8.96
N GLU A 171 2.23 -3.87 -10.07
CA GLU A 171 2.84 -3.84 -11.40
C GLU A 171 1.85 -3.33 -12.48
N LEU A 172 2.36 -2.56 -13.43
CA LEU A 172 1.57 -1.95 -14.50
C LEU A 172 0.82 -2.96 -15.38
N LYS A 173 1.38 -4.17 -15.57
CA LYS A 173 0.74 -5.21 -16.38
C LYS A 173 -0.60 -5.68 -15.83
N ALA A 174 -0.81 -5.59 -14.51
CA ALA A 174 -2.10 -5.92 -13.92
C ALA A 174 -3.16 -4.85 -14.23
N LEU A 175 -2.78 -3.58 -14.25
CA LEU A 175 -3.69 -2.47 -14.58
C LEU A 175 -4.23 -2.57 -16.01
N LYS A 176 -3.44 -3.13 -16.94
CA LYS A 176 -3.84 -3.32 -18.34
C LYS A 176 -5.03 -4.27 -18.53
N GLU A 177 -5.34 -5.09 -17.54
CA GLU A 177 -6.47 -6.01 -17.58
C GLU A 177 -7.81 -5.35 -17.22
N HIS A 178 -7.79 -4.10 -16.74
CA HIS A 178 -9.02 -3.37 -16.48
C HIS A 178 -9.59 -2.84 -17.80
N PRO A 179 -10.90 -3.01 -18.08
CA PRO A 179 -11.50 -2.65 -19.36
C PRO A 179 -11.32 -1.20 -19.80
N GLU A 180 -11.31 -0.28 -18.84
CA GLU A 180 -11.15 1.16 -19.11
C GLU A 180 -9.68 1.59 -19.22
N PHE A 181 -8.72 0.66 -19.14
CA PHE A 181 -7.31 1.02 -19.20
C PHE A 181 -6.91 1.39 -20.64
N THR A 182 -6.33 2.59 -20.78
CA THR A 182 -5.75 3.05 -22.06
C THR A 182 -4.23 2.99 -21.98
N GLN A 183 -3.59 2.56 -23.07
CA GLN A 183 -2.13 2.42 -23.13
C GLN A 183 -1.44 3.69 -23.68
N ASN A 184 -1.97 4.87 -23.33
CA ASN A 184 -1.37 6.14 -23.74
C ASN A 184 -0.02 6.34 -23.04
N ILE A 185 1.02 6.49 -23.84
CA ILE A 185 2.39 6.66 -23.34
C ILE A 185 2.64 8.14 -23.01
N ASP A 186 3.07 8.42 -21.80
CA ASP A 186 3.56 9.74 -21.39
C ASP A 186 4.91 10.02 -22.07
N LYS A 187 4.92 11.01 -22.96
CA LYS A 187 6.11 11.39 -23.75
C LYS A 187 7.26 11.89 -22.85
N ASN A 188 6.96 12.54 -21.73
CA ASN A 188 7.98 13.00 -20.79
C ASN A 188 8.60 11.83 -20.04
N ALA A 189 7.76 10.87 -19.61
CA ALA A 189 8.23 9.64 -18.98
C ALA A 189 9.08 8.80 -19.95
N LEU A 190 8.68 8.71 -21.23
CA LEU A 190 9.45 8.05 -22.26
C LEU A 190 10.80 8.76 -22.49
N SER A 191 10.81 10.08 -22.58
CA SER A 191 12.04 10.86 -22.72
C SER A 191 12.99 10.66 -21.54
N SER A 192 12.46 10.65 -20.30
CA SER A 192 13.24 10.33 -19.10
C SER A 192 13.84 8.93 -19.17
N PHE A 193 13.02 7.95 -19.54
CA PHE A 193 13.48 6.56 -19.69
C PHE A 193 14.60 6.41 -20.72
N LEU A 194 14.49 7.07 -21.87
CA LEU A 194 15.53 7.01 -22.92
C LEU A 194 16.85 7.66 -22.47
N LYS A 195 16.82 8.65 -21.58
CA LYS A 195 18.02 9.32 -21.03
C LYS A 195 18.69 8.54 -19.90
N THR A 196 17.91 7.96 -19.01
CA THR A 196 18.41 7.44 -17.73
C THR A 196 18.08 5.95 -17.50
N MET A 197 17.46 5.28 -18.49
CA MET A 197 16.97 3.90 -18.42
C MET A 197 15.96 3.66 -17.29
N THR A 198 15.38 4.75 -16.74
CA THR A 198 14.37 4.68 -15.68
C THR A 198 13.35 5.81 -15.82
N VAL A 199 12.12 5.54 -15.37
CA VAL A 199 11.09 6.59 -15.21
C VAL A 199 11.21 7.16 -13.81
N THR A 200 11.73 8.37 -13.68
CA THR A 200 12.00 9.02 -12.40
C THR A 200 10.74 9.61 -11.74
N GLY A 201 10.82 9.86 -10.43
CA GLY A 201 9.76 10.48 -9.64
C GLY A 201 8.48 9.65 -9.56
N SER A 202 7.35 10.35 -9.45
CA SER A 202 6.03 9.73 -9.29
C SER A 202 5.37 9.33 -10.61
N ASN A 203 5.98 9.58 -11.76
CA ASN A 203 5.40 9.24 -13.06
C ASN A 203 5.53 7.73 -13.34
N SER A 204 4.66 7.22 -14.18
CA SER A 204 4.82 5.94 -14.85
C SER A 204 4.99 6.15 -16.36
N ILE A 205 5.15 5.06 -17.11
CA ILE A 205 5.20 5.16 -18.56
C ILE A 205 3.83 5.50 -19.20
N PHE A 206 2.73 5.38 -18.44
CA PHE A 206 1.37 5.67 -18.89
C PHE A 206 0.89 7.00 -18.30
N GLU A 207 0.19 7.82 -19.13
CA GLU A 207 -0.24 9.20 -18.79
C GLU A 207 -1.06 9.28 -17.49
N ASP A 208 -2.05 8.39 -17.31
CA ASP A 208 -3.00 8.44 -16.20
C ASP A 208 -2.55 7.66 -14.96
N ILE A 209 -1.36 7.03 -15.01
CA ILE A 209 -0.86 6.19 -13.94
C ILE A 209 0.37 6.80 -13.28
N LYS A 210 0.36 6.84 -11.95
CA LYS A 210 1.44 7.36 -11.11
C LYS A 210 1.93 6.30 -10.15
N LYS A 211 3.13 6.49 -9.61
CA LYS A 211 3.64 5.74 -8.46
C LYS A 211 3.22 6.45 -7.17
N VAL A 212 2.86 5.71 -6.15
CA VAL A 212 2.76 6.28 -4.79
C VAL A 212 4.17 6.73 -4.38
N PRO A 213 4.37 8.00 -3.98
CA PRO A 213 5.69 8.47 -3.56
C PRO A 213 6.20 7.73 -2.32
N PRO A 214 7.53 7.58 -2.16
CA PRO A 214 8.13 7.05 -0.94
C PRO A 214 7.71 7.84 0.32
N GLY A 215 7.62 7.15 1.47
CA GLY A 215 7.28 7.77 2.75
C GLY A 215 5.91 8.43 2.80
N THR A 216 4.98 8.00 1.94
CA THR A 216 3.72 8.71 1.69
C THR A 216 2.54 7.74 1.76
N PHE A 217 1.41 8.25 2.21
CA PHE A 217 0.12 7.62 1.96
C PHE A 217 -0.86 8.59 1.29
N ILE A 218 -1.76 8.04 0.47
CA ILE A 218 -2.76 8.79 -0.28
C ILE A 218 -4.13 8.20 0.04
N THR A 219 -5.03 9.03 0.55
CA THR A 219 -6.41 8.64 0.88
C THR A 219 -7.39 9.20 -0.14
N PHE A 220 -8.24 8.35 -0.67
CA PHE A 220 -9.28 8.66 -1.63
C PHE A 220 -10.65 8.44 -0.98
N LYS A 221 -11.54 9.42 -1.09
CA LYS A 221 -12.95 9.28 -0.69
C LYS A 221 -13.77 8.74 -1.84
N PHE A 222 -14.67 7.79 -1.55
CA PHE A 222 -15.47 7.13 -2.57
C PHE A 222 -16.39 8.10 -3.33
N ASP A 223 -17.04 9.01 -2.62
CA ASP A 223 -18.06 9.95 -3.13
C ASP A 223 -17.48 11.20 -3.77
N LYS A 224 -16.21 11.47 -3.55
CA LYS A 224 -15.51 12.66 -4.03
C LYS A 224 -14.22 12.23 -4.70
N LYS A 225 -13.97 12.66 -5.92
CA LYS A 225 -12.65 12.41 -6.55
C LYS A 225 -11.50 13.17 -5.88
N GLU A 226 -11.65 13.47 -4.59
CA GLU A 226 -10.66 14.15 -3.76
C GLU A 226 -9.63 13.14 -3.26
N GLN A 227 -8.37 13.52 -3.33
CA GLN A 227 -7.27 12.78 -2.75
C GLN A 227 -6.57 13.65 -1.70
N ILE A 228 -6.23 13.03 -0.58
CA ILE A 228 -5.42 13.64 0.47
C ILE A 228 -4.08 12.93 0.48
N ILE A 229 -3.00 13.65 0.16
CA ILE A 229 -1.65 13.12 0.15
C ILE A 229 -0.97 13.57 1.44
N LYS A 230 -0.44 12.60 2.21
CA LYS A 230 0.33 12.87 3.42
C LYS A 230 1.67 12.15 3.38
N LYS A 231 2.75 12.88 3.64
CA LYS A 231 4.05 12.29 3.95
C LYS A 231 4.08 11.96 5.44
N TYR A 232 4.41 10.73 5.78
CA TYR A 232 4.62 10.30 7.16
C TYR A 232 6.12 10.20 7.50
N TRP A 233 6.98 10.27 6.50
CA TRP A 233 8.42 10.25 6.66
C TRP A 233 9.10 11.05 5.55
N PHE A 234 10.10 11.85 5.92
CA PHE A 234 10.86 12.68 5.00
C PHE A 234 12.30 12.82 5.49
N LEU A 235 13.26 12.54 4.61
CA LEU A 235 14.68 12.51 4.98
C LEU A 235 15.20 13.88 5.40
N GLU A 236 14.77 14.93 4.70
CA GLU A 236 15.17 16.29 5.01
C GLU A 236 14.74 16.73 6.42
N ASP A 237 13.60 16.29 6.93
CA ASP A 237 13.16 16.59 8.29
C ASP A 237 14.12 16.00 9.33
N ILE A 238 14.67 14.81 9.04
CA ILE A 238 15.64 14.17 9.92
C ILE A 238 16.98 14.89 9.86
N ILE A 239 17.44 15.29 8.67
CA ILE A 239 18.67 16.05 8.48
C ILE A 239 18.58 17.38 9.21
N ASN A 240 17.50 18.15 8.96
CA ASN A 240 17.29 19.47 9.59
C ASN A 240 17.19 19.37 11.11
N ALA A 241 16.52 18.33 11.64
CA ALA A 241 16.45 18.12 13.09
C ALA A 241 17.81 17.80 13.71
N ARG A 242 18.70 17.16 12.96
CA ARG A 242 20.07 16.86 13.39
C ARG A 242 21.01 18.07 13.30
N GLU A 243 20.91 18.85 12.24
CA GLU A 243 21.72 20.10 12.08
C GLU A 243 21.42 21.12 13.18
N ASN A 244 20.18 21.18 13.67
CA ASN A 244 19.81 22.02 14.82
C ASN A 244 20.34 21.52 16.18
N ASN A 245 20.83 20.27 16.24
CA ASN A 245 21.44 19.66 17.44
C ASN A 245 22.97 19.50 17.29
N ASP A 246 23.67 20.52 16.83
CA ASP A 246 25.12 20.58 16.47
C ASP A 246 26.09 19.93 17.45
N LYS A 247 25.70 19.70 18.71
CA LYS A 247 26.57 19.10 19.74
C LYS A 247 26.72 17.57 19.64
N GLU A 248 25.80 16.89 18.99
CA GLU A 248 25.81 15.42 18.87
C GLU A 248 26.49 14.91 17.58
N PHE A 249 26.60 15.77 16.55
CA PHE A 249 27.12 15.36 15.22
C PHE A 249 28.61 15.06 15.20
N HIS A 250 29.37 15.58 16.18
CA HIS A 250 30.83 15.39 16.27
C HIS A 250 31.27 14.29 17.25
N ASN A 251 30.35 13.53 17.85
CA ASN A 251 30.71 12.43 18.74
C ASN A 251 30.68 11.09 18.00
N PRO A 252 31.85 10.46 17.72
CA PRO A 252 31.95 9.21 16.99
C PRO A 252 31.22 8.04 17.65
N GLU A 253 31.10 8.02 18.98
CA GLU A 253 30.37 6.97 19.70
C GLU A 253 28.87 7.07 19.52
N ILE A 254 28.31 8.28 19.44
CA ILE A 254 26.88 8.50 19.18
C ILE A 254 26.55 8.09 17.74
N ILE A 255 27.42 8.39 16.78
CA ILE A 255 27.25 7.98 15.37
C ILE A 255 27.27 6.45 15.28
N LYS A 256 28.19 5.78 15.95
CA LYS A 256 28.29 4.32 15.97
C LYS A 256 27.03 3.67 16.55
N ASN A 257 26.57 4.13 17.70
CA ASN A 257 25.35 3.61 18.36
C ASN A 257 24.05 3.85 17.57
N ASN A 258 24.03 4.87 16.69
CA ASN A 258 22.88 5.14 15.81
C ASN A 258 22.92 4.34 14.51
N LEU A 259 24.07 3.80 14.11
CA LEU A 259 24.23 2.90 12.97
C LEU A 259 23.99 1.43 13.33
N GLU A 260 24.13 1.08 14.61
CA GLU A 260 23.89 -0.28 15.15
C GLU A 260 22.44 -0.51 15.60
N LYS A 261 21.55 0.47 15.53
CA LYS A 261 20.09 0.39 15.74
C LYS A 261 19.32 0.33 14.42
#